data_59e4a350e58f472785ab5f869aec1003
#
_entry.id   59e4a350e58f472785ab5f869aec1003
#
_cell.length_a   1.000
_cell.length_b   1.000
_cell.length_c   1.000
_cell.angle_alpha   90.00
_cell.angle_beta   90.00
_cell.angle_gamma   90.00
#
_symmetry.space_group_name_H-M   'P 1'
#
loop_
_entity.id
_entity.type
_entity.pdbx_description
1 polymer ?
#
loop_
_entity_poly.entity_id
_entity_poly.type
_entity_poly.pdbx_seq_one_letter_code
_entity_poly.pdbx_strand_id
1 'polypeptide(L)'
;ALKEEDNISQILSTGLSEVSGDYIWMQGSSMACPHVSGVAALGVSYAGMLGKKFTDNEFKTMLLTSVNDINQYMTEGGKSFKDMWINMQTYHNRMGTGAIDAWKLLMQIEGTPSAMVQTGKKTQVDLSEYFGEGAPDLTYLGVEIDDEAKKTLGLASNPKVTDGVLEIVCMKNGSAKIKVS
;
A
#
# COMPACT_ATOMS: atom_id res chain seq x y z
N ALA A 1 9.47 28.29 17.73
CA ALA A 1 9.46 27.55 16.43
C ALA A 1 10.05 26.17 16.67
N LEU A 2 9.31 25.11 16.33
CA LEU A 2 9.82 23.75 16.38
C LEU A 2 10.95 23.64 15.35
N LYS A 3 12.05 23.00 15.71
CA LYS A 3 13.15 22.78 14.76
C LYS A 3 12.68 21.80 13.68
N GLU A 4 13.11 22.04 12.46
CA GLU A 4 12.74 21.23 11.29
C GLU A 4 13.04 19.73 11.50
N GLU A 5 14.11 19.42 12.23
CA GLU A 5 14.52 18.07 12.61
C GLU A 5 13.51 17.35 13.52
N ASP A 6 12.73 18.08 14.32
CA ASP A 6 11.74 17.51 15.24
C ASP A 6 10.43 17.14 14.54
N ASN A 7 10.23 17.54 13.27
CA ASN A 7 8.97 17.42 12.55
C ASN A 7 8.94 16.26 11.55
N ILE A 8 10.05 15.55 11.32
CA ILE A 8 10.19 14.50 10.28
C ILE A 8 9.18 13.37 10.45
N SER A 9 8.71 13.13 11.69
CA SER A 9 7.75 12.05 11.99
C SER A 9 6.37 12.58 12.38
N GLN A 10 6.11 13.85 12.15
CA GLN A 10 4.84 14.48 12.55
C GLN A 10 4.03 14.90 11.31
N ILE A 11 2.76 15.11 11.52
CA ILE A 11 1.81 15.53 10.49
C ILE A 11 1.47 16.99 10.71
N LEU A 12 1.68 17.81 9.69
CA LEU A 12 1.29 19.22 9.67
C LEU A 12 -0.21 19.33 9.40
N SER A 13 -0.91 20.08 10.23
CA SER A 13 -2.32 20.42 10.04
C SER A 13 -2.62 21.80 10.55
N THR A 14 -3.84 22.29 10.33
CA THR A 14 -4.30 23.57 10.88
C THR A 14 -4.36 23.51 12.40
N GLY A 15 -3.97 24.58 13.04
CA GLY A 15 -3.99 24.76 14.49
C GLY A 15 -4.92 25.89 14.92
N LEU A 16 -5.06 26.10 16.23
CA LEU A 16 -5.73 27.27 16.79
C LEU A 16 -4.73 28.42 16.82
N SER A 17 -5.00 29.48 16.05
CA SER A 17 -4.13 30.65 15.90
C SER A 17 -3.71 31.25 17.23
N GLU A 18 -4.62 31.27 18.21
CA GLU A 18 -4.38 31.85 19.53
C GLU A 18 -3.44 31.03 20.42
N VAL A 19 -3.28 29.73 20.12
CA VAL A 19 -2.53 28.76 20.96
C VAL A 19 -1.24 28.29 20.29
N SER A 20 -1.29 27.97 19.00
CA SER A 20 -0.20 27.29 18.30
C SER A 20 0.19 27.95 16.96
N GLY A 21 -0.40 29.09 16.62
CA GLY A 21 -0.33 29.64 15.28
C GLY A 21 -1.29 28.93 14.32
N ASP A 22 -1.23 29.28 13.03
CA ASP A 22 -2.17 28.77 12.03
C ASP A 22 -1.96 27.29 11.72
N TYR A 23 -0.79 26.75 12.01
CA TYR A 23 -0.41 25.36 11.74
C TYR A 23 0.30 24.74 12.94
N ILE A 24 0.08 23.44 13.12
CA ILE A 24 0.67 22.64 14.19
C ILE A 24 1.14 21.28 13.66
N TRP A 25 2.25 20.80 14.18
CA TRP A 25 2.77 19.46 13.96
C TRP A 25 2.30 18.53 15.07
N MET A 26 1.64 17.43 14.68
CA MET A 26 1.16 16.43 15.63
C MET A 26 1.40 15.02 15.13
N GLN A 27 1.41 14.05 16.06
CA GLN A 27 1.53 12.64 15.76
C GLN A 27 0.59 11.82 16.64
N GLY A 28 0.25 10.63 16.18
CA GLY A 28 -0.59 9.67 16.90
C GLY A 28 -1.68 9.09 16.02
N SER A 29 -2.41 8.12 16.57
CA SER A 29 -3.54 7.49 15.90
C SER A 29 -4.66 8.49 15.55
N SER A 30 -4.80 9.57 16.33
CA SER A 30 -5.75 10.66 16.06
C SER A 30 -5.42 11.41 14.75
N MET A 31 -4.16 11.43 14.33
CA MET A 31 -3.72 12.02 13.06
C MET A 31 -3.78 10.99 11.92
N ALA A 32 -3.55 9.72 12.21
CA ALA A 32 -3.69 8.63 11.23
C ALA A 32 -5.15 8.40 10.81
N CYS A 33 -6.09 8.48 11.74
CA CYS A 33 -7.51 8.25 11.48
C CYS A 33 -8.08 9.14 10.35
N PRO A 34 -7.92 10.47 10.35
CA PRO A 34 -8.44 11.31 9.27
C PRO A 34 -7.77 11.05 7.92
N HIS A 35 -6.54 10.53 7.86
CA HIS A 35 -5.93 10.10 6.60
C HIS A 35 -6.69 8.91 6.01
N VAL A 36 -7.01 7.91 6.82
CA VAL A 36 -7.81 6.76 6.39
C VAL A 36 -9.21 7.21 5.96
N SER A 37 -9.84 8.11 6.72
CA SER A 37 -11.16 8.68 6.38
C SER A 37 -11.12 9.47 5.07
N GLY A 38 -10.06 10.23 4.82
CA GLY A 38 -9.86 10.97 3.58
C GLY A 38 -9.69 10.04 2.37
N VAL A 39 -8.89 8.98 2.51
CA VAL A 39 -8.73 7.96 1.46
C VAL A 39 -10.04 7.22 1.21
N ALA A 40 -10.79 6.89 2.26
CA ALA A 40 -12.12 6.27 2.13
C ALA A 40 -13.09 7.19 1.40
N ALA A 41 -13.16 8.48 1.75
CA ALA A 41 -14.00 9.45 1.08
C ALA A 41 -13.64 9.62 -0.41
N LEU A 42 -12.35 9.65 -0.73
CA LEU A 42 -11.85 9.65 -2.11
C LEU A 42 -12.34 8.40 -2.86
N GLY A 43 -12.22 7.23 -2.26
CA GLY A 43 -12.68 5.97 -2.85
C GLY A 43 -14.19 5.95 -3.10
N VAL A 44 -15.00 6.38 -2.13
CA VAL A 44 -16.46 6.47 -2.31
C VAL A 44 -16.83 7.44 -3.43
N SER A 45 -16.18 8.60 -3.47
CA SER A 45 -16.39 9.59 -4.54
C SER A 45 -16.04 9.00 -5.92
N TYR A 46 -14.91 8.32 -6.02
CA TYR A 46 -14.48 7.70 -7.26
C TYR A 46 -15.39 6.56 -7.72
N ALA A 47 -15.86 5.72 -6.79
CA ALA A 47 -16.85 4.69 -7.07
C ALA A 47 -18.14 5.31 -7.64
N GLY A 48 -18.61 6.42 -7.05
CA GLY A 48 -19.76 7.18 -7.54
C GLY A 48 -19.56 7.71 -8.97
N MET A 49 -18.38 8.23 -9.30
CA MET A 49 -18.05 8.68 -10.66
C MET A 49 -18.09 7.53 -11.68
N LEU A 50 -17.69 6.33 -11.29
CA LEU A 50 -17.72 5.13 -12.12
C LEU A 50 -19.11 4.43 -12.13
N GLY A 51 -20.10 4.94 -11.39
CA GLY A 51 -21.42 4.32 -11.23
C GLY A 51 -21.38 2.99 -10.47
N LYS A 52 -20.32 2.72 -9.71
CA LYS A 52 -20.14 1.51 -8.91
C LYS A 52 -20.70 1.69 -7.50
N LYS A 53 -21.24 0.61 -6.96
CA LYS A 53 -21.75 0.55 -5.60
C LYS A 53 -21.15 -0.66 -4.90
N PHE A 54 -20.73 -0.49 -3.68
CA PHE A 54 -20.18 -1.53 -2.82
C PHE A 54 -20.97 -1.57 -1.51
N THR A 55 -21.07 -2.74 -0.94
CA THR A 55 -21.54 -2.88 0.45
C THR A 55 -20.47 -2.39 1.41
N ASP A 56 -20.85 -2.08 2.65
CA ASP A 56 -19.91 -1.64 3.69
C ASP A 56 -18.77 -2.65 3.89
N ASN A 57 -19.08 -3.96 3.84
CA ASN A 57 -18.09 -5.02 4.02
C ASN A 57 -17.13 -5.11 2.83
N GLU A 58 -17.62 -5.00 1.59
CA GLU A 58 -16.76 -4.98 0.40
C GLU A 58 -15.83 -3.78 0.44
N PHE A 59 -16.37 -2.58 0.69
CA PHE A 59 -15.56 -1.37 0.74
C PHE A 59 -14.55 -1.39 1.88
N LYS A 60 -14.92 -1.89 3.06
CA LYS A 60 -14.01 -2.11 4.18
C LYS A 60 -12.89 -3.06 3.80
N THR A 61 -13.19 -4.16 3.13
CA THR A 61 -12.18 -5.14 2.68
C THR A 61 -11.22 -4.49 1.70
N MET A 62 -11.73 -3.76 0.69
CA MET A 62 -10.91 -3.02 -0.27
C MET A 62 -9.98 -2.03 0.45
N LEU A 63 -10.49 -1.30 1.43
CA LEU A 63 -9.70 -0.34 2.20
C LEU A 63 -8.57 -1.02 2.99
N LEU A 64 -8.86 -2.15 3.65
CA LEU A 64 -7.90 -2.90 4.45
C LEU A 64 -6.84 -3.64 3.62
N THR A 65 -7.14 -3.94 2.35
CA THR A 65 -6.21 -4.60 1.43
C THR A 65 -5.45 -3.60 0.55
N SER A 66 -5.91 -2.35 0.45
CA SER A 66 -5.24 -1.28 -0.28
C SER A 66 -4.14 -0.64 0.56
N VAL A 67 -3.11 -1.41 0.88
CA VAL A 67 -2.05 -1.01 1.80
C VAL A 67 -0.66 -1.37 1.26
N ASN A 68 0.35 -0.72 1.79
CA ASN A 68 1.77 -1.08 1.63
C ASN A 68 2.25 -1.82 2.86
N ASP A 69 2.94 -2.94 2.66
CA ASP A 69 3.55 -3.68 3.78
C ASP A 69 4.63 -2.84 4.44
N ILE A 70 4.45 -2.60 5.73
CA ILE A 70 5.40 -1.87 6.56
C ILE A 70 6.27 -2.78 7.43
N ASN A 71 6.02 -4.09 7.44
CA ASN A 71 6.79 -5.06 8.22
C ASN A 71 8.25 -5.12 7.80
N GLN A 72 8.55 -4.83 6.53
CA GLN A 72 9.90 -4.73 6.03
C GLN A 72 10.76 -3.68 6.76
N TYR A 73 10.11 -2.69 7.38
CA TYR A 73 10.77 -1.65 8.19
C TYR A 73 10.84 -2.01 9.67
N MET A 74 10.16 -3.08 10.09
CA MET A 74 10.14 -3.58 11.46
C MET A 74 11.21 -4.67 11.65
N THR A 75 12.43 -4.34 11.25
CA THR A 75 13.60 -5.21 11.32
C THR A 75 14.30 -5.10 12.67
N GLU A 76 15.38 -5.88 12.85
CA GLU A 76 16.24 -5.76 14.01
C GLU A 76 16.78 -4.34 14.17
N GLY A 77 16.85 -3.89 15.40
CA GLY A 77 17.29 -2.56 15.79
C GLY A 77 16.22 -1.78 16.49
N GLY A 78 16.62 -0.67 17.07
CA GLY A 78 15.73 0.23 17.76
C GLY A 78 15.82 1.63 17.18
N LYS A 79 14.78 2.40 17.40
CA LYS A 79 14.78 3.83 17.15
C LYS A 79 14.62 4.57 18.47
N SER A 80 15.44 5.59 18.65
CA SER A 80 15.24 6.53 19.74
C SER A 80 14.17 7.54 19.33
N PHE A 81 13.14 7.65 20.16
CA PHE A 81 12.12 8.68 20.00
C PHE A 81 12.03 9.45 21.31
N LYS A 82 12.46 10.71 21.29
CA LYS A 82 12.71 11.49 22.50
C LYS A 82 13.67 10.70 23.42
N ASP A 83 13.26 10.44 24.65
CA ASP A 83 14.06 9.69 25.65
C ASP A 83 13.72 8.19 25.69
N MET A 84 12.96 7.69 24.71
CA MET A 84 12.46 6.33 24.69
C MET A 84 13.11 5.53 23.58
N TRP A 85 13.72 4.39 23.93
CA TRP A 85 14.21 3.43 22.96
C TRP A 85 13.10 2.46 22.59
N ILE A 86 12.79 2.37 21.29
CA ILE A 86 11.76 1.48 20.74
C ILE A 86 12.45 0.39 19.94
N ASN A 87 12.28 -0.87 20.37
CA ASN A 87 12.69 -2.02 19.58
C ASN A 87 11.64 -2.26 18.48
N MET A 88 12.02 -1.99 17.21
CA MET A 88 11.12 -2.09 16.07
C MET A 88 10.66 -3.52 15.80
N GLN A 89 11.49 -4.52 16.08
CA GLN A 89 11.15 -5.93 15.86
C GLN A 89 9.94 -6.40 16.67
N THR A 90 9.71 -5.81 17.85
CA THR A 90 8.52 -6.12 18.67
C THR A 90 7.20 -5.79 18.00
N TYR A 91 7.22 -4.91 16.99
CA TYR A 91 6.05 -4.47 16.22
C TYR A 91 5.87 -5.24 14.91
N HIS A 92 6.79 -6.13 14.55
CA HIS A 92 6.67 -6.95 13.35
C HIS A 92 5.36 -7.77 13.41
N ASN A 93 4.57 -7.73 12.34
CA ASN A 93 3.23 -8.32 12.24
C ASN A 93 2.20 -7.81 13.27
N ARG A 94 2.43 -6.64 13.86
CA ARG A 94 1.52 -6.02 14.85
C ARG A 94 1.01 -4.64 14.42
N MET A 95 1.31 -4.23 13.19
CA MET A 95 0.97 -2.89 12.67
C MET A 95 -0.27 -2.93 11.76
N GLY A 96 -1.22 -3.83 12.03
CA GLY A 96 -2.41 -4.00 11.21
C GLY A 96 -2.08 -4.60 9.84
N THR A 97 -2.84 -4.22 8.82
CA THR A 97 -2.65 -4.71 7.44
C THR A 97 -1.55 -3.95 6.69
N GLY A 98 -1.16 -2.77 7.15
CA GLY A 98 -0.11 -1.97 6.52
C GLY A 98 -0.44 -0.46 6.48
N ALA A 99 0.37 0.29 5.76
CA ALA A 99 0.12 1.72 5.52
C ALA A 99 -0.82 1.90 4.34
N ILE A 100 -1.91 2.66 4.55
CA ILE A 100 -2.94 2.87 3.51
C ILE A 100 -2.35 3.48 2.24
N ASP A 101 -2.83 3.03 1.08
CA ASP A 101 -2.45 3.49 -0.23
C ASP A 101 -3.70 3.85 -1.05
N ALA A 102 -3.89 5.14 -1.30
CA ALA A 102 -5.03 5.64 -2.04
C ALA A 102 -5.07 5.14 -3.48
N TRP A 103 -3.90 5.02 -4.13
CA TRP A 103 -3.81 4.52 -5.50
C TRP A 103 -4.32 3.08 -5.60
N LYS A 104 -3.88 2.21 -4.69
CA LYS A 104 -4.34 0.81 -4.66
C LYS A 104 -5.85 0.72 -4.46
N LEU A 105 -6.42 1.57 -3.59
CA LEU A 105 -7.87 1.62 -3.41
C LEU A 105 -8.59 2.00 -4.70
N LEU A 106 -8.14 3.03 -5.39
CA LEU A 106 -8.75 3.44 -6.66
C LEU A 106 -8.65 2.35 -7.73
N MET A 107 -7.53 1.64 -7.80
CA MET A 107 -7.34 0.53 -8.73
C MET A 107 -8.29 -0.64 -8.42
N GLN A 108 -8.47 -1.00 -7.15
CA GLN A 108 -9.45 -2.01 -6.76
C GLN A 108 -10.88 -1.58 -7.13
N ILE A 109 -11.23 -0.31 -6.91
CA ILE A 109 -12.53 0.25 -7.30
C ILE A 109 -12.74 0.19 -8.82
N GLU A 110 -11.72 0.47 -9.61
CA GLU A 110 -11.76 0.27 -11.07
C GLU A 110 -11.99 -1.18 -11.46
N GLY A 111 -11.63 -2.12 -10.61
CA GLY A 111 -11.63 -3.54 -10.91
C GLY A 111 -10.28 -4.02 -11.48
N THR A 112 -9.23 -3.24 -11.28
CA THR A 112 -7.85 -3.65 -11.57
C THR A 112 -7.30 -4.33 -10.31
N PRO A 113 -7.07 -5.63 -10.32
CA PRO A 113 -6.53 -6.35 -9.17
C PRO A 113 -5.17 -5.79 -8.77
N SER A 114 -4.88 -5.75 -7.48
CA SER A 114 -3.58 -5.33 -6.99
C SER A 114 -2.95 -6.40 -6.11
N ALA A 115 -1.69 -6.70 -6.34
CA ALA A 115 -0.91 -7.60 -5.51
C ALA A 115 0.28 -6.87 -4.92
N MET A 116 0.65 -7.24 -3.68
CA MET A 116 1.86 -6.74 -3.04
C MET A 116 3.03 -7.66 -3.32
N VAL A 117 4.15 -7.07 -3.74
CA VAL A 117 5.38 -7.77 -4.04
C VAL A 117 6.50 -7.26 -3.14
N GLN A 118 7.17 -8.15 -2.45
CA GLN A 118 8.26 -7.78 -1.56
C GLN A 118 9.52 -7.48 -2.37
N THR A 119 10.10 -6.28 -2.16
CA THR A 119 11.33 -5.86 -2.82
C THR A 119 12.51 -6.77 -2.45
N GLY A 120 13.30 -7.14 -3.46
CA GLY A 120 14.50 -7.96 -3.30
C GLY A 120 14.23 -9.46 -3.08
N LYS A 121 12.97 -9.89 -3.12
CA LYS A 121 12.60 -11.29 -2.97
C LYS A 121 11.74 -11.76 -4.14
N LYS A 122 11.86 -13.06 -4.44
CA LYS A 122 10.93 -13.73 -5.33
C LYS A 122 9.59 -13.82 -4.64
N THR A 123 8.59 -13.18 -5.22
CA THR A 123 7.21 -13.20 -4.74
C THR A 123 6.37 -14.03 -5.69
N GLN A 124 5.53 -14.87 -5.13
CA GLN A 124 4.53 -15.66 -5.84
C GLN A 124 3.16 -15.08 -5.55
N VAL A 125 2.42 -14.74 -6.60
CA VAL A 125 1.06 -14.22 -6.53
C VAL A 125 0.14 -15.28 -7.08
N ASP A 126 -0.76 -15.78 -6.24
CA ASP A 126 -1.81 -16.72 -6.65
C ASP A 126 -2.85 -15.97 -7.48
N LEU A 127 -3.01 -16.40 -8.72
CA LEU A 127 -3.96 -15.79 -9.66
C LEU A 127 -5.38 -16.28 -9.48
N SER A 128 -5.62 -17.28 -8.63
CA SER A 128 -6.97 -17.77 -8.33
C SER A 128 -7.85 -16.69 -7.70
N GLU A 129 -7.24 -15.75 -6.96
CA GLU A 129 -7.93 -14.58 -6.41
C GLU A 129 -8.50 -13.65 -7.50
N TYR A 130 -7.97 -13.71 -8.73
CA TYR A 130 -8.30 -12.83 -9.84
C TYR A 130 -9.03 -13.51 -10.98
N PHE A 131 -8.67 -14.75 -11.27
CA PHE A 131 -9.25 -15.55 -12.38
C PHE A 131 -10.15 -16.70 -11.89
N GLY A 132 -10.30 -16.86 -10.57
CA GLY A 132 -11.09 -17.92 -9.95
C GLY A 132 -10.31 -19.23 -9.77
N GLU A 133 -10.96 -20.21 -9.16
CA GLU A 133 -10.34 -21.51 -8.81
C GLU A 133 -9.77 -22.27 -10.01
N GLY A 134 -10.26 -22.00 -11.22
CA GLY A 134 -9.73 -22.56 -12.46
C GLY A 134 -8.43 -21.93 -12.98
N ALA A 135 -7.86 -20.95 -12.28
CA ALA A 135 -6.63 -20.28 -12.69
C ALA A 135 -5.46 -21.23 -13.01
N PRO A 136 -5.22 -22.32 -12.26
CA PRO A 136 -4.16 -23.27 -12.59
C PRO A 136 -4.35 -23.99 -13.93
N ASP A 137 -5.58 -24.15 -14.38
CA ASP A 137 -5.94 -24.85 -15.62
C ASP A 137 -5.97 -23.93 -16.84
N LEU A 138 -5.80 -22.62 -16.65
CA LEU A 138 -5.78 -21.65 -17.74
C LEU A 138 -4.46 -21.69 -18.49
N THR A 139 -4.54 -21.48 -19.79
CA THR A 139 -3.36 -21.25 -20.63
C THR A 139 -3.02 -19.76 -20.66
N TYR A 140 -1.91 -19.40 -20.07
CA TYR A 140 -1.43 -18.03 -20.05
C TYR A 140 -0.58 -17.74 -21.29
N LEU A 141 -0.96 -16.70 -22.03
CA LEU A 141 -0.25 -16.30 -23.24
C LEU A 141 1.02 -15.48 -22.92
N GLY A 142 1.04 -14.87 -21.76
CA GLY A 142 2.21 -14.13 -21.29
C GLY A 142 1.92 -13.04 -20.27
N VAL A 143 2.99 -12.36 -19.90
CA VAL A 143 2.94 -11.20 -19.03
C VAL A 143 3.49 -10.00 -19.78
N GLU A 144 2.63 -9.03 -20.04
CA GLU A 144 3.01 -7.78 -20.67
C GLU A 144 3.32 -6.73 -19.59
N ILE A 145 4.45 -6.09 -19.72
CA ILE A 145 4.90 -5.01 -18.85
C ILE A 145 5.68 -4.01 -19.68
N ASP A 146 5.33 -2.74 -19.58
CA ASP A 146 6.01 -1.69 -20.31
C ASP A 146 7.42 -1.40 -19.73
N ASP A 147 8.26 -0.74 -20.52
CA ASP A 147 9.65 -0.49 -20.14
C ASP A 147 9.78 0.52 -18.99
N GLU A 148 8.82 1.44 -18.84
CA GLU A 148 8.78 2.37 -17.73
C GLU A 148 8.45 1.62 -16.42
N ALA A 149 7.47 0.73 -16.44
CA ALA A 149 7.12 -0.14 -15.33
C ALA A 149 8.29 -1.07 -14.94
N LYS A 150 9.00 -1.67 -15.91
CA LYS A 150 10.21 -2.46 -15.66
C LYS A 150 11.27 -1.65 -14.92
N LYS A 151 11.52 -0.43 -15.37
CA LYS A 151 12.50 0.48 -14.77
C LYS A 151 12.08 0.94 -13.37
N THR A 152 10.79 1.25 -13.19
CA THR A 152 10.19 1.67 -11.92
C THR A 152 10.32 0.58 -10.86
N LEU A 153 9.96 -0.65 -11.22
CA LEU A 153 10.04 -1.79 -10.31
C LEU A 153 11.44 -2.39 -10.21
N GLY A 154 12.36 -2.01 -11.10
CA GLY A 154 13.70 -2.59 -11.17
C GLY A 154 13.64 -4.10 -11.33
N LEU A 155 12.88 -4.59 -12.32
CA LEU A 155 12.71 -6.03 -12.51
C LEU A 155 14.04 -6.71 -12.83
N ALA A 156 14.36 -7.73 -12.06
CA ALA A 156 15.56 -8.55 -12.27
C ALA A 156 15.38 -9.53 -13.44
N SER A 157 14.14 -9.94 -13.73
CA SER A 157 13.75 -10.80 -14.83
C SER A 157 12.30 -10.48 -15.25
N ASN A 158 11.91 -10.90 -16.45
CA ASN A 158 10.51 -10.81 -16.83
C ASN A 158 9.66 -11.72 -15.94
N PRO A 159 8.53 -11.22 -15.45
CA PRO A 159 7.59 -12.04 -14.69
C PRO A 159 7.11 -13.23 -15.53
N LYS A 160 6.80 -14.33 -14.86
CA LYS A 160 6.29 -15.56 -15.50
C LYS A 160 5.08 -16.06 -14.75
N VAL A 161 4.15 -16.66 -15.49
CA VAL A 161 3.03 -17.39 -14.90
C VAL A 161 3.21 -18.87 -15.17
N THR A 162 3.05 -19.66 -14.12
CA THR A 162 3.08 -21.13 -14.20
C THR A 162 2.01 -21.66 -13.26
N ASP A 163 1.12 -22.52 -13.78
CA ASP A 163 0.05 -23.15 -13.00
C ASP A 163 -0.78 -22.16 -12.16
N GLY A 164 -1.14 -21.01 -12.75
CA GLY A 164 -1.93 -19.98 -12.06
C GLY A 164 -1.16 -19.15 -11.04
N VAL A 165 0.17 -19.29 -10.98
CA VAL A 165 1.02 -18.50 -10.06
C VAL A 165 1.91 -17.54 -10.86
N LEU A 166 1.77 -16.24 -10.59
CA LEU A 166 2.66 -15.24 -11.14
C LEU A 166 3.91 -15.11 -10.27
N GLU A 167 5.06 -15.38 -10.85
CA GLU A 167 6.35 -15.16 -10.19
C GLU A 167 6.98 -13.85 -10.64
N ILE A 168 7.34 -13.01 -9.66
CA ILE A 168 7.94 -11.71 -9.91
C ILE A 168 9.03 -11.38 -8.89
N VAL A 169 10.08 -10.69 -9.35
CA VAL A 169 11.16 -10.17 -8.50
C VAL A 169 11.35 -8.69 -8.79
N CYS A 170 10.99 -7.84 -7.85
CA CYS A 170 11.18 -6.40 -7.94
C CYS A 170 12.36 -5.97 -7.07
N MET A 171 13.27 -5.17 -7.61
CA MET A 171 14.45 -4.68 -6.90
C MET A 171 14.29 -3.26 -6.39
N LYS A 172 13.19 -2.59 -6.73
CA LYS A 172 12.88 -1.22 -6.31
C LYS A 172 11.44 -1.14 -5.79
N ASN A 173 11.24 -0.23 -4.86
CA ASN A 173 9.90 0.12 -4.40
C ASN A 173 9.21 0.99 -5.46
N GLY A 174 7.98 0.67 -5.75
CA GLY A 174 7.18 1.40 -6.74
C GLY A 174 5.86 0.69 -7.02
N SER A 175 5.05 1.30 -7.86
CA SER A 175 3.80 0.71 -8.34
C SER A 175 3.79 0.75 -9.86
N ALA A 176 3.33 -0.30 -10.49
CA ALA A 176 3.17 -0.38 -11.94
C ALA A 176 2.03 -1.32 -12.31
N LYS A 177 1.50 -1.16 -13.52
CA LYS A 177 0.50 -2.07 -14.09
C LYS A 177 1.21 -3.19 -14.84
N ILE A 178 0.74 -4.42 -14.62
CA ILE A 178 1.18 -5.61 -15.32
C ILE A 178 -0.06 -6.24 -15.93
N LYS A 179 -0.01 -6.60 -17.18
CA LYS A 179 -1.10 -7.31 -17.84
C LYS A 179 -0.75 -8.78 -17.96
N VAL A 180 -1.59 -9.62 -17.41
CA VAL A 180 -1.55 -11.07 -17.56
C VAL A 180 -2.64 -11.47 -18.55
N SER A 181 -2.29 -12.17 -19.60
CA SER A 181 -3.20 -12.59 -20.66
C SER A 181 -3.07 -14.08 -20.95
#